data_33ded6e9124aca6aa7b0d087c8ef9eb7
#
_entry.id   33ded6e9124aca6aa7b0d087c8ef9eb7
#
_cell.length_a   1.000
_cell.length_b   1.000
_cell.length_c   1.000
_cell.angle_alpha   90.00
_cell.angle_beta   90.00
_cell.angle_gamma   90.00
#
_symmetry.space_group_name_H-M   'P 1'
#
loop_
_entity.id
_entity.type
_entity.pdbx_description
1 polymer ?
#
loop_
_entity_poly.entity_id
_entity_poly.type
_entity_poly.pdbx_seq_one_letter_code
_entity_poly.pdbx_strand_id
1 'polypeptide(L)'
;QFKHFEYPMKGYSEVKMFYRYGGSFMGTMSDTSKWVRMYQSPKLEFVVNQDVWYNSETRMADIILPACTNFERDDVGEWGACGGYTCHASSGANFRIVVREQKCMEPMWDSKSDYEIFTLIADKLGRKEEFTDGKSELDWCRAFFDSSDLPKLIDWETFNKKGYYIINIKEGYKPTPALRWFAEGRDCDTPDPNNPKRKTDKAKDLGTFSGKIEFASESLRQYFPDDQERPVSPRYITSFEGHHSEIFKKYGLQLLSPHPRFTFHCHYDKHTDWLDDIPIHRIKKDGYAWWPARIHPTDAQVRGINSGDIVRLYNDRGSVLCCAVVTERVRPGVIHSYASSAKYDPLSPGNADSIDKGGCVNILTPSRMVSQNAPGMTPNSCLIEIEKWEG
;
A
#
# COMPACT_ATOMS: atom_id res chain seq x y z
N GLN A 1 15.21 6.23 -10.99
CA GLN A 1 14.82 6.01 -12.37
C GLN A 1 15.40 4.68 -12.79
N PHE A 2 14.60 3.86 -13.48
CA PHE A 2 14.88 2.45 -13.62
C PHE A 2 15.18 2.11 -15.06
N LYS A 3 16.23 1.34 -15.27
CA LYS A 3 16.52 0.73 -16.54
C LYS A 3 15.94 -0.69 -16.49
N HIS A 4 15.11 -1.03 -17.46
CA HIS A 4 14.60 -2.39 -17.60
C HIS A 4 15.75 -3.37 -17.75
N PHE A 5 15.61 -4.53 -17.12
CA PHE A 5 16.49 -5.66 -17.33
C PHE A 5 15.65 -6.89 -17.72
N GLU A 6 16.27 -7.79 -18.44
CA GLU A 6 15.65 -9.07 -18.79
C GLU A 6 15.58 -9.97 -17.55
N TYR A 7 14.43 -10.58 -17.33
CA TYR A 7 14.26 -11.51 -16.21
C TYR A 7 14.39 -12.97 -16.66
N PRO A 8 15.15 -13.80 -15.95
CA PRO A 8 16.06 -13.44 -14.84
C PRO A 8 17.27 -12.66 -15.34
N MET A 9 17.84 -11.80 -14.49
CA MET A 9 19.10 -11.13 -14.81
C MET A 9 20.18 -12.15 -15.17
N LYS A 10 21.02 -11.83 -16.15
CA LYS A 10 22.13 -12.70 -16.57
C LYS A 10 22.98 -13.11 -15.35
N GLY A 11 23.12 -14.41 -15.15
CA GLY A 11 23.88 -14.97 -14.02
C GLY A 11 23.06 -15.21 -12.74
N TYR A 12 21.76 -14.88 -12.74
CA TYR A 12 20.86 -15.13 -11.62
C TYR A 12 19.83 -16.21 -11.99
N SER A 13 19.39 -16.96 -11.00
CA SER A 13 18.30 -17.93 -11.14
C SER A 13 16.93 -17.24 -11.21
N GLU A 14 15.93 -17.94 -11.73
CA GLU A 14 14.54 -17.58 -11.52
C GLU A 14 14.18 -17.62 -10.02
N VAL A 15 13.16 -16.83 -9.63
CA VAL A 15 12.62 -16.88 -8.26
C VAL A 15 11.91 -18.21 -8.05
N LYS A 16 12.34 -18.96 -7.03
CA LYS A 16 11.80 -20.27 -6.68
C LYS A 16 11.06 -20.24 -5.35
N MET A 17 11.44 -19.33 -4.46
CA MET A 17 10.82 -19.14 -3.16
C MET A 17 10.32 -17.71 -3.02
N PHE A 18 9.13 -17.55 -2.48
CA PHE A 18 8.57 -16.25 -2.15
C PHE A 18 8.21 -16.20 -0.67
N TYR A 19 8.93 -15.35 0.07
CA TYR A 19 8.64 -15.07 1.47
C TYR A 19 7.90 -13.75 1.56
N ARG A 20 6.65 -13.80 1.95
CA ARG A 20 5.79 -12.62 2.08
C ARG A 20 5.51 -12.35 3.55
N TYR A 21 5.68 -11.09 3.97
CA TYR A 21 5.31 -10.65 5.31
C TYR A 21 4.51 -9.34 5.24
N GLY A 22 3.55 -9.19 6.13
CA GLY A 22 2.71 -8.01 6.31
C GLY A 22 1.99 -7.55 5.05
N GLY A 23 0.67 -7.52 5.07
CA GLY A 23 -0.16 -7.12 3.96
C GLY A 23 -0.33 -8.16 2.86
N SER A 24 -1.10 -7.84 1.83
CA SER A 24 -1.38 -8.74 0.71
C SER A 24 -1.28 -7.99 -0.62
N PHE A 25 -0.56 -8.54 -1.57
CA PHE A 25 -0.60 -8.07 -2.95
C PHE A 25 -1.90 -8.42 -3.64
N MET A 26 -2.51 -9.55 -3.24
CA MET A 26 -3.83 -9.91 -3.74
C MET A 26 -4.87 -8.95 -3.17
N GLY A 27 -5.55 -8.25 -4.05
CA GLY A 27 -6.49 -7.19 -3.69
C GLY A 27 -5.88 -5.80 -3.57
N THR A 28 -4.60 -5.64 -3.25
CA THR A 28 -3.97 -4.31 -3.20
C THR A 28 -3.28 -3.91 -4.50
N MET A 29 -2.77 -4.87 -5.25
CA MET A 29 -2.08 -4.63 -6.52
C MET A 29 -3.00 -4.83 -7.71
N SER A 30 -2.75 -4.06 -8.77
CA SER A 30 -3.46 -4.17 -10.04
C SER A 30 -3.31 -5.54 -10.67
N ASP A 31 -4.33 -5.92 -11.46
CA ASP A 31 -4.37 -7.18 -12.21
C ASP A 31 -4.16 -8.40 -11.30
N THR A 32 -5.00 -8.50 -10.28
CA THR A 32 -4.91 -9.55 -9.25
C THR A 32 -4.84 -10.96 -9.85
N SER A 33 -5.44 -11.21 -11.01
CA SER A 33 -5.36 -12.50 -11.71
C SER A 33 -3.93 -12.91 -12.08
N LYS A 34 -3.06 -11.94 -12.37
CA LYS A 34 -1.61 -12.23 -12.60
C LYS A 34 -0.91 -12.69 -11.33
N TRP A 35 -1.28 -12.14 -10.18
CA TRP A 35 -0.74 -12.57 -8.89
C TRP A 35 -1.20 -14.00 -8.58
N VAL A 36 -2.46 -14.33 -8.84
CA VAL A 36 -2.96 -15.71 -8.69
C VAL A 36 -2.15 -16.68 -9.57
N ARG A 37 -1.96 -16.34 -10.86
CA ARG A 37 -1.16 -17.17 -11.77
C ARG A 37 0.30 -17.29 -11.32
N MET A 38 0.87 -16.23 -10.73
CA MET A 38 2.22 -16.28 -10.17
C MET A 38 2.31 -17.32 -9.03
N TYR A 39 1.36 -17.25 -8.09
CA TYR A 39 1.33 -18.22 -6.98
C TYR A 39 1.08 -19.66 -7.43
N GLN A 40 0.42 -19.86 -8.54
CA GLN A 40 0.15 -21.17 -9.14
C GLN A 40 1.24 -21.62 -10.14
N SER A 41 2.25 -20.80 -10.35
CA SER A 41 3.31 -21.12 -11.31
C SER A 41 4.17 -22.29 -10.81
N PRO A 42 4.40 -23.31 -11.64
CA PRO A 42 5.30 -24.43 -11.29
C PRO A 42 6.77 -24.00 -11.11
N LYS A 43 7.12 -22.77 -11.51
CA LYS A 43 8.44 -22.18 -11.28
C LYS A 43 8.61 -21.68 -9.85
N LEU A 44 7.52 -21.36 -9.16
CA LEU A 44 7.50 -20.96 -7.77
C LEU A 44 7.32 -22.21 -6.90
N GLU A 45 8.41 -22.71 -6.35
CA GLU A 45 8.45 -24.00 -5.68
C GLU A 45 7.96 -23.94 -4.23
N PHE A 46 8.01 -22.73 -3.60
CA PHE A 46 7.71 -22.60 -2.19
C PHE A 46 7.27 -21.19 -1.81
N VAL A 47 6.19 -21.08 -1.05
CA VAL A 47 5.63 -19.81 -0.58
C VAL A 47 5.47 -19.83 0.93
N VAL A 48 6.07 -18.84 1.60
CA VAL A 48 5.86 -18.56 3.03
C VAL A 48 5.08 -17.26 3.16
N ASN A 49 4.05 -17.25 4.01
CA ASN A 49 3.36 -16.03 4.41
C ASN A 49 3.43 -15.85 5.93
N GLN A 50 3.91 -14.68 6.34
CA GLN A 50 3.98 -14.24 7.73
C GLN A 50 3.08 -13.03 7.90
N ASP A 51 1.97 -13.18 8.58
CA ASP A 51 1.01 -12.08 8.74
C ASP A 51 0.23 -12.22 10.05
N VAL A 52 -0.30 -11.10 10.52
CA VAL A 52 -1.24 -11.03 11.66
C VAL A 52 -2.62 -11.52 11.25
N TRP A 53 -2.97 -11.39 9.96
CA TRP A 53 -4.29 -11.68 9.42
C TRP A 53 -4.27 -12.81 8.40
N TYR A 54 -5.26 -13.69 8.49
CA TYR A 54 -5.50 -14.71 7.49
C TYR A 54 -6.17 -14.08 6.24
N ASN A 55 -5.38 -13.39 5.44
CA ASN A 55 -5.84 -12.66 4.26
C ASN A 55 -5.87 -13.54 2.99
N SER A 56 -6.15 -12.91 1.86
CA SER A 56 -6.26 -13.62 0.57
C SER A 56 -4.94 -14.23 0.11
N GLU A 57 -3.83 -13.60 0.43
CA GLU A 57 -2.49 -14.08 0.06
C GLU A 57 -2.02 -15.22 0.96
N THR A 58 -2.36 -15.15 2.25
CA THR A 58 -2.08 -16.23 3.21
C THR A 58 -2.62 -17.59 2.73
N ARG A 59 -3.78 -17.58 2.04
CA ARG A 59 -4.38 -18.79 1.47
C ARG A 59 -3.62 -19.39 0.28
N MET A 60 -2.65 -18.66 -0.26
CA MET A 60 -1.79 -19.12 -1.36
C MET A 60 -0.44 -19.65 -0.87
N ALA A 61 -0.18 -19.63 0.43
CA ALA A 61 1.08 -20.05 1.00
C ALA A 61 1.12 -21.55 1.30
N ASP A 62 2.30 -22.14 1.17
CA ASP A 62 2.59 -23.52 1.61
C ASP A 62 2.81 -23.57 3.12
N ILE A 63 3.42 -22.52 3.69
CA ILE A 63 3.61 -22.35 5.13
C ILE A 63 3.10 -20.99 5.58
N ILE A 64 2.33 -21.00 6.67
CA ILE A 64 1.82 -19.82 7.34
C ILE A 64 2.52 -19.68 8.68
N LEU A 65 3.13 -18.52 8.91
CA LEU A 65 3.77 -18.15 10.17
C LEU A 65 2.91 -17.04 10.82
N PRO A 66 2.14 -17.35 11.86
CA PRO A 66 1.30 -16.33 12.49
C PRO A 66 2.15 -15.32 13.25
N ALA A 67 2.05 -14.06 12.86
CA ALA A 67 2.71 -12.95 13.54
C ALA A 67 1.78 -12.33 14.58
N CYS A 68 2.34 -11.88 15.69
CA CYS A 68 1.61 -11.18 16.71
C CYS A 68 1.39 -9.70 16.36
N THR A 69 0.43 -9.06 17.02
CA THR A 69 0.14 -7.63 16.89
C THR A 69 1.12 -6.79 17.71
N ASN A 70 1.09 -5.47 17.53
CA ASN A 70 1.85 -4.54 18.35
C ASN A 70 1.50 -4.58 19.85
N PHE A 71 0.30 -5.05 20.21
CA PHE A 71 -0.10 -5.21 21.63
C PHE A 71 0.58 -6.40 22.31
N GLU A 72 1.12 -7.31 21.54
CA GLU A 72 1.66 -8.59 21.97
C GLU A 72 3.19 -8.64 21.99
N ARG A 73 3.86 -7.53 21.67
CA ARG A 73 5.32 -7.41 21.61
C ARG A 73 5.81 -6.08 22.17
N ASP A 74 7.10 -6.01 22.39
CA ASP A 74 7.82 -4.79 22.75
C ASP A 74 8.39 -4.09 21.52
N ASP A 75 8.26 -2.77 21.42
CA ASP A 75 8.82 -1.99 20.33
C ASP A 75 9.11 -0.54 20.77
N VAL A 76 9.80 0.21 19.94
CA VAL A 76 10.00 1.67 20.06
C VAL A 76 9.71 2.31 18.72
N GLY A 77 8.83 3.30 18.69
CA GLY A 77 8.43 3.96 17.47
C GLY A 77 8.22 5.46 17.59
N GLU A 78 8.28 6.12 16.45
CA GLU A 78 7.93 7.53 16.27
C GLU A 78 6.48 7.62 15.74
N TRP A 79 5.51 7.50 16.61
CA TRP A 79 4.09 7.40 16.21
C TRP A 79 3.34 8.74 16.16
N GLY A 80 4.06 9.82 16.36
CA GLY A 80 3.46 11.17 16.26
C GLY A 80 2.93 11.54 14.89
N ALA A 81 3.23 10.77 13.87
CA ALA A 81 2.84 11.06 12.49
C ALA A 81 1.91 10.02 11.87
N CYS A 82 1.15 9.33 12.67
CA CYS A 82 0.08 8.44 12.29
C CYS A 82 0.31 7.53 11.05
N GLY A 83 0.10 6.27 11.25
CA GLY A 83 -0.06 5.31 10.16
C GLY A 83 1.22 4.71 9.59
N GLY A 84 2.34 4.72 10.30
CA GLY A 84 3.54 3.95 9.93
C GLY A 84 4.24 4.37 8.63
N TYR A 85 3.81 5.43 7.97
CA TYR A 85 4.39 5.96 6.73
C TYR A 85 5.26 7.19 6.98
N THR A 86 5.92 7.21 8.07
CA THR A 86 6.53 8.41 8.60
C THR A 86 7.92 8.71 8.09
N CYS A 87 8.48 7.80 7.34
CA CYS A 87 9.89 7.83 6.97
C CYS A 87 10.22 8.76 5.82
N HIS A 88 9.31 9.64 5.42
CA HIS A 88 9.64 10.62 4.41
C HIS A 88 10.22 11.85 5.07
N ALA A 89 11.53 11.94 5.10
CA ALA A 89 12.27 13.13 5.51
C ALA A 89 11.77 14.43 4.85
N SER A 90 11.05 14.31 3.74
CA SER A 90 10.40 15.41 3.05
C SER A 90 9.10 15.88 3.71
N SER A 91 8.51 15.13 4.62
CA SER A 91 7.22 15.48 5.21
C SER A 91 7.32 16.62 6.23
N GLY A 92 8.52 16.91 6.74
CA GLY A 92 8.70 17.91 7.80
C GLY A 92 7.79 17.64 9.01
N ALA A 93 7.29 16.43 9.12
CA ALA A 93 6.40 16.04 10.17
C ALA A 93 7.12 16.15 11.51
N ASN A 94 6.58 16.94 12.37
CA ASN A 94 7.08 17.12 13.71
C ASN A 94 6.78 15.86 14.51
N PHE A 95 7.68 14.89 14.45
CA PHE A 95 7.68 13.75 15.33
C PHE A 95 8.09 14.21 16.72
N ARG A 96 7.11 14.72 17.44
CA ARG A 96 7.33 15.19 18.80
C ARG A 96 7.12 14.11 19.84
N ILE A 97 6.60 12.97 19.45
CA ILE A 97 6.27 11.89 20.36
C ILE A 97 7.08 10.67 19.97
N VAL A 98 7.89 10.18 20.88
CA VAL A 98 8.52 8.86 20.78
C VAL A 98 7.80 7.95 21.75
N VAL A 99 7.36 6.82 21.27
CA VAL A 99 6.55 5.87 22.02
C VAL A 99 7.38 4.62 22.32
N ARG A 100 7.38 4.21 23.57
CA ARG A 100 7.80 2.89 23.98
C ARG A 100 6.56 2.00 23.96
N GLU A 101 6.41 1.24 22.90
CA GLU A 101 5.31 0.29 22.75
C GLU A 101 5.57 -0.91 23.67
N GLN A 102 4.93 -0.88 24.83
CA GLN A 102 5.07 -1.95 25.80
C GLN A 102 4.11 -3.09 25.45
N LYS A 103 4.58 -4.31 25.56
CA LYS A 103 3.76 -5.49 25.46
C LYS A 103 2.62 -5.41 26.47
N CYS A 104 1.38 -5.47 26.00
CA CYS A 104 0.17 -5.35 26.81
C CYS A 104 -0.43 -6.70 27.16
N MET A 105 -0.16 -7.73 26.38
CA MET A 105 -0.67 -9.07 26.53
C MET A 105 0.29 -10.10 25.93
N GLU A 106 0.19 -11.34 26.36
CA GLU A 106 0.94 -12.43 25.75
C GLU A 106 0.44 -12.71 24.32
N PRO A 107 1.33 -13.12 23.39
CA PRO A 107 0.93 -13.53 22.06
C PRO A 107 -0.18 -14.57 22.10
N MET A 108 -1.21 -14.37 21.28
CA MET A 108 -2.35 -15.27 21.21
C MET A 108 -1.99 -16.50 20.37
N TRP A 109 -2.43 -17.67 20.81
CA TRP A 109 -2.21 -18.96 20.16
C TRP A 109 -0.73 -19.24 19.87
N ASP A 110 -0.41 -19.59 18.63
CA ASP A 110 0.97 -19.88 18.18
C ASP A 110 1.67 -18.65 17.61
N SER A 111 1.05 -17.46 17.71
CA SER A 111 1.65 -16.25 17.15
C SER A 111 2.93 -15.85 17.88
N LYS A 112 3.85 -15.28 17.14
CA LYS A 112 5.14 -14.79 17.63
C LYS A 112 5.43 -13.44 17.03
N SER A 113 6.29 -12.66 17.69
CA SER A 113 6.77 -11.42 17.07
C SER A 113 7.57 -11.73 15.80
N ASP A 114 7.61 -10.75 14.88
CA ASP A 114 8.45 -10.86 13.68
C ASP A 114 9.92 -11.13 14.05
N TYR A 115 10.40 -10.50 15.12
CA TYR A 115 11.76 -10.72 15.61
C TYR A 115 11.99 -12.14 16.08
N GLU A 116 11.05 -12.70 16.85
CA GLU A 116 11.13 -14.11 17.31
C GLU A 116 11.07 -15.09 16.15
N ILE A 117 10.17 -14.86 15.16
CA ILE A 117 10.07 -15.72 13.97
C ILE A 117 11.40 -15.73 13.21
N PHE A 118 11.96 -14.55 12.91
CA PHE A 118 13.24 -14.49 12.21
C PHE A 118 14.40 -15.00 13.04
N THR A 119 14.37 -14.85 14.36
CA THR A 119 15.37 -15.47 15.27
C THR A 119 15.33 -16.99 15.17
N LEU A 120 14.16 -17.60 15.16
CA LEU A 120 14.00 -19.05 15.00
C LEU A 120 14.50 -19.53 13.64
N ILE A 121 14.23 -18.80 12.59
CA ILE A 121 14.75 -19.10 11.24
C ILE A 121 16.28 -18.98 11.22
N ALA A 122 16.83 -17.92 11.79
CA ALA A 122 18.28 -17.71 11.88
C ALA A 122 18.97 -18.81 12.70
N ASP A 123 18.33 -19.26 13.78
CA ASP A 123 18.83 -20.39 14.59
C ASP A 123 18.94 -21.67 13.77
N LYS A 124 17.90 -22.01 12.99
CA LYS A 124 17.92 -23.17 12.08
C LYS A 124 18.98 -23.07 10.99
N LEU A 125 19.34 -21.85 10.60
CA LEU A 125 20.42 -21.59 9.64
C LEU A 125 21.81 -21.50 10.28
N GLY A 126 21.90 -21.67 11.60
CA GLY A 126 23.16 -21.55 12.36
C GLY A 126 23.68 -20.10 12.45
N ARG A 127 22.80 -19.10 12.33
CA ARG A 127 23.16 -17.65 12.30
C ARG A 127 22.45 -16.83 13.36
N LYS A 128 21.98 -17.46 14.43
CA LYS A 128 21.21 -16.77 15.47
C LYS A 128 21.98 -15.59 16.07
N GLU A 129 23.22 -15.80 16.51
CA GLU A 129 24.03 -14.75 17.13
C GLU A 129 24.31 -13.59 16.17
N GLU A 130 24.57 -13.90 14.88
CA GLU A 130 24.79 -12.91 13.84
C GLU A 130 23.53 -12.05 13.60
N PHE A 131 22.34 -12.64 13.70
CA PHE A 131 21.06 -11.94 13.53
C PHE A 131 20.69 -11.13 14.77
N THR A 132 20.89 -11.67 15.97
CA THR A 132 20.39 -11.07 17.21
C THR A 132 21.39 -10.19 17.92
N ASP A 133 22.70 -10.30 17.65
CA ASP A 133 23.78 -9.77 18.49
C ASP A 133 23.65 -10.20 19.97
N GLY A 134 23.03 -11.34 20.23
CA GLY A 134 22.72 -11.83 21.59
C GLY A 134 21.64 -11.03 22.32
N LYS A 135 20.88 -10.16 21.63
CA LYS A 135 19.88 -9.25 22.21
C LYS A 135 18.47 -9.81 22.10
N SER A 136 17.67 -9.55 23.12
CA SER A 136 16.21 -9.69 23.09
C SER A 136 15.52 -8.48 22.43
N GLU A 137 14.21 -8.54 22.20
CA GLU A 137 13.42 -7.38 21.73
C GLU A 137 13.58 -6.17 22.65
N LEU A 138 13.52 -6.38 23.96
CA LEU A 138 13.67 -5.31 24.93
C LEU A 138 15.09 -4.73 24.92
N ASP A 139 16.12 -5.56 24.74
CA ASP A 139 17.50 -5.10 24.59
C ASP A 139 17.67 -4.26 23.32
N TRP A 140 16.98 -4.61 22.23
CA TRP A 140 16.97 -3.78 21.03
C TRP A 140 16.25 -2.45 21.25
N CYS A 141 15.09 -2.45 21.93
CA CYS A 141 14.42 -1.20 22.31
C CYS A 141 15.34 -0.30 23.11
N ARG A 142 16.10 -0.86 24.06
CA ARG A 142 17.09 -0.15 24.82
C ARG A 142 18.25 0.37 23.96
N ALA A 143 18.76 -0.44 23.05
CA ALA A 143 19.85 -0.05 22.15
C ALA A 143 19.42 1.10 21.21
N PHE A 144 18.18 1.08 20.70
CA PHE A 144 17.63 2.19 19.90
C PHE A 144 17.50 3.47 20.72
N PHE A 145 16.99 3.37 21.95
CA PHE A 145 16.94 4.51 22.86
C PHE A 145 18.34 5.08 23.08
N ASP A 146 19.32 4.26 23.45
CA ASP A 146 20.68 4.68 23.76
C ASP A 146 21.42 5.30 22.56
N SER A 147 21.10 4.86 21.32
CA SER A 147 21.68 5.39 20.09
C SER A 147 21.05 6.69 19.61
N SER A 148 19.93 7.11 20.20
CA SER A 148 19.17 8.31 19.83
C SER A 148 19.61 9.54 20.66
N ASP A 149 18.92 10.67 20.47
CA ASP A 149 19.06 11.85 21.31
C ASP A 149 18.27 11.78 22.63
N LEU A 150 17.43 10.75 22.81
CA LEU A 150 16.56 10.62 23.98
C LEU A 150 17.32 10.57 25.31
N PRO A 151 18.50 9.91 25.45
CA PRO A 151 19.24 9.90 26.71
C PRO A 151 19.65 11.30 27.24
N LYS A 152 19.68 12.29 26.35
CA LYS A 152 19.91 13.69 26.74
C LYS A 152 18.69 14.37 27.35
N LEU A 153 17.52 13.79 27.19
CA LEU A 153 16.22 14.37 27.49
C LEU A 153 15.47 13.63 28.60
N ILE A 154 15.65 12.32 28.69
CA ILE A 154 15.01 11.44 29.66
C ILE A 154 15.89 10.20 29.89
N ASP A 155 15.87 9.65 31.09
CA ASP A 155 16.53 8.37 31.36
C ASP A 155 15.64 7.20 30.91
N TRP A 156 16.28 6.04 30.67
CA TRP A 156 15.56 4.85 30.17
C TRP A 156 14.47 4.36 31.11
N GLU A 157 14.73 4.32 32.41
CA GLU A 157 13.78 3.77 33.38
C GLU A 157 12.49 4.60 33.40
N THR A 158 12.65 5.93 33.38
CA THR A 158 11.51 6.85 33.29
C THR A 158 10.79 6.71 31.95
N PHE A 159 11.53 6.64 30.83
CA PHE A 159 10.95 6.47 29.50
C PHE A 159 10.19 5.14 29.38
N ASN A 160 10.81 4.03 29.78
CA ASN A 160 10.23 2.71 29.72
C ASN A 160 8.95 2.61 30.61
N LYS A 161 9.01 3.17 31.82
CA LYS A 161 7.84 3.19 32.72
C LYS A 161 6.70 4.07 32.23
N LYS A 162 7.04 5.24 31.66
CA LYS A 162 6.05 6.21 31.18
C LYS A 162 5.40 5.78 29.87
N GLY A 163 6.10 5.04 29.03
CA GLY A 163 5.64 4.56 27.75
C GLY A 163 5.78 5.57 26.60
N TYR A 164 6.20 6.80 26.86
CA TYR A 164 6.42 7.81 25.80
C TYR A 164 7.24 8.99 26.29
N TYR A 165 7.80 9.74 25.34
CA TYR A 165 8.39 11.05 25.56
C TYR A 165 7.88 12.05 24.54
N ILE A 166 7.50 13.24 25.00
CA ILE A 166 7.10 14.37 24.14
C ILE A 166 8.27 15.34 24.08
N ILE A 167 8.84 15.49 22.89
CA ILE A 167 9.93 16.45 22.66
C ILE A 167 9.37 17.87 22.78
N ASN A 168 9.91 18.64 23.70
CA ASN A 168 9.47 20.00 23.94
C ASN A 168 9.79 20.90 22.75
N ILE A 169 8.85 21.75 22.38
CA ILE A 169 9.09 22.83 21.42
C ILE A 169 9.92 23.89 22.13
N LYS A 170 11.00 24.33 21.49
CA LYS A 170 11.78 25.47 21.99
C LYS A 170 10.89 26.72 22.05
N GLU A 171 11.08 27.51 23.09
CA GLU A 171 10.41 28.81 23.21
C GLU A 171 10.68 29.66 21.94
N GLY A 172 9.64 30.29 21.41
CA GLY A 172 9.73 31.08 20.17
C GLY A 172 9.74 30.25 18.86
N TYR A 173 9.64 28.92 18.92
CA TYR A 173 9.51 28.11 17.71
C TYR A 173 8.21 28.46 16.98
N LYS A 174 8.35 28.79 15.69
CA LYS A 174 7.22 28.99 14.78
C LYS A 174 7.23 27.90 13.73
N PRO A 175 6.10 27.20 13.53
CA PRO A 175 5.98 26.24 12.44
C PRO A 175 6.35 26.89 11.12
N THR A 176 7.20 26.22 10.34
CA THR A 176 7.65 26.75 9.05
C THR A 176 7.05 25.89 7.95
N PRO A 177 6.30 26.47 7.00
CA PRO A 177 5.86 25.73 5.82
C PRO A 177 7.04 25.12 5.06
N ALA A 178 6.81 23.99 4.41
CA ALA A 178 7.81 23.36 3.55
C ALA A 178 8.37 24.37 2.54
N LEU A 179 9.67 24.30 2.29
CA LEU A 179 10.39 25.20 1.36
C LEU A 179 10.40 26.69 1.74
N ARG A 180 9.91 27.08 2.90
CA ARG A 180 9.97 28.48 3.32
C ARG A 180 11.42 28.99 3.45
N TRP A 181 12.33 28.13 3.93
CA TRP A 181 13.76 28.43 3.99
C TRP A 181 14.31 28.82 2.61
N PHE A 182 13.86 28.14 1.53
CA PHE A 182 14.26 28.45 0.17
C PHE A 182 13.69 29.80 -0.30
N ALA A 183 12.39 30.04 -0.05
CA ALA A 183 11.72 31.30 -0.40
C ALA A 183 12.34 32.51 0.32
N GLU A 184 12.80 32.32 1.53
CA GLU A 184 13.43 33.39 2.36
C GLU A 184 14.96 33.48 2.17
N GLY A 185 15.55 32.62 1.34
CA GLY A 185 17.00 32.58 1.14
C GLY A 185 17.80 32.13 2.36
N ARG A 186 17.17 31.42 3.28
CA ARG A 186 17.80 30.85 4.47
C ARG A 186 18.47 29.50 4.18
N ASP A 187 19.25 29.04 5.11
CA ASP A 187 19.81 27.68 5.06
C ASP A 187 18.68 26.63 5.13
N CYS A 188 18.93 25.47 4.53
CA CYS A 188 17.96 24.39 4.48
C CYS A 188 17.67 23.84 5.88
N ASP A 189 16.38 23.79 6.23
CA ASP A 189 15.94 23.24 7.52
C ASP A 189 16.05 21.72 7.61
N THR A 190 16.16 21.04 6.47
CA THR A 190 16.24 19.57 6.37
C THR A 190 17.36 19.15 5.42
N PRO A 191 18.63 19.15 5.86
CA PRO A 191 19.73 18.69 5.02
C PRO A 191 19.54 17.23 4.62
N ASP A 192 19.89 16.91 3.39
CA ASP A 192 19.87 15.54 2.87
C ASP A 192 21.31 15.08 2.60
N PRO A 193 21.87 14.19 3.39
CA PRO A 193 23.25 13.73 3.24
C PRO A 193 23.51 13.00 1.91
N ASN A 194 22.46 12.48 1.28
CA ASN A 194 22.57 11.78 -0.01
C ASN A 194 22.52 12.72 -1.21
N ASN A 195 22.13 13.98 -1.00
CA ASN A 195 22.09 14.98 -2.07
C ASN A 195 23.34 15.86 -2.00
N PRO A 196 24.22 15.86 -3.02
CA PRO A 196 25.43 16.67 -3.03
C PRO A 196 25.20 18.16 -2.80
N LYS A 197 24.05 18.68 -3.19
CA LYS A 197 23.64 20.08 -3.03
C LYS A 197 23.03 20.38 -1.67
N ARG A 198 22.69 19.36 -0.88
CA ARG A 198 22.05 19.47 0.42
C ARG A 198 22.75 18.70 1.52
N LYS A 199 24.05 18.42 1.34
CA LYS A 199 24.87 17.67 2.31
C LYS A 199 25.09 18.40 3.64
N THR A 200 24.89 19.70 3.66
CA THR A 200 25.13 20.52 4.84
C THR A 200 23.88 21.29 5.22
N ASP A 201 23.79 21.66 6.47
CA ASP A 201 22.79 22.58 7.02
C ASP A 201 22.82 24.00 6.41
N LYS A 202 23.85 24.28 5.60
CA LYS A 202 24.02 25.56 4.89
C LYS A 202 23.60 25.53 3.43
N ALA A 203 23.01 24.42 2.98
CA ALA A 203 22.54 24.33 1.60
C ALA A 203 21.34 25.26 1.39
N LYS A 204 21.46 26.17 0.45
CA LYS A 204 20.40 27.14 0.08
C LYS A 204 19.65 26.74 -1.20
N ASP A 205 20.17 25.78 -1.91
CA ASP A 205 19.62 25.33 -3.19
C ASP A 205 18.67 24.15 -3.00
N LEU A 206 17.64 24.09 -3.84
CA LEU A 206 16.86 22.87 -4.01
C LEU A 206 17.71 21.78 -4.66
N GLY A 207 17.37 20.51 -4.40
CA GLY A 207 18.07 19.36 -4.99
C GLY A 207 17.81 19.15 -6.48
N THR A 208 17.34 20.16 -7.18
CA THR A 208 17.09 20.18 -8.63
C THR A 208 18.38 20.48 -9.41
N PHE A 209 18.37 20.31 -10.70
CA PHE A 209 19.52 20.54 -11.57
C PHE A 209 19.98 22.00 -11.50
N SER A 210 19.03 22.93 -11.52
CA SER A 210 19.29 24.39 -11.42
C SER A 210 19.47 24.90 -9.98
N GLY A 211 19.19 24.09 -8.97
CA GLY A 211 19.08 24.51 -7.59
C GLY A 211 17.84 25.31 -7.26
N LYS A 212 16.92 25.48 -8.23
CA LYS A 212 15.69 26.27 -8.15
C LYS A 212 14.46 25.41 -8.41
N ILE A 213 13.27 25.98 -8.26
CA ILE A 213 12.03 25.35 -8.72
C ILE A 213 12.07 25.25 -10.24
N GLU A 214 11.94 24.05 -10.77
CA GLU A 214 11.97 23.77 -12.20
C GLU A 214 10.57 23.43 -12.71
N PHE A 215 10.08 24.20 -13.69
CA PHE A 215 8.86 23.89 -14.46
C PHE A 215 9.16 23.02 -15.68
N ALA A 216 10.42 22.91 -16.06
CA ALA A 216 10.93 21.99 -17.05
C ALA A 216 12.08 21.21 -16.43
N SER A 217 11.99 19.87 -16.44
CA SER A 217 12.99 19.01 -15.81
C SER A 217 14.17 18.77 -16.74
N GLU A 218 15.31 19.34 -16.44
CA GLU A 218 16.55 19.09 -17.18
C GLU A 218 17.03 17.63 -17.04
N SER A 219 16.77 17.02 -15.90
CA SER A 219 17.06 15.59 -15.69
C SER A 219 16.28 14.70 -16.67
N LEU A 220 14.98 14.98 -16.88
CA LEU A 220 14.18 14.24 -17.86
C LEU A 220 14.69 14.49 -19.29
N ARG A 221 15.00 15.74 -19.62
CA ARG A 221 15.55 16.11 -20.93
C ARG A 221 16.87 15.38 -21.23
N GLN A 222 17.73 15.30 -20.24
CA GLN A 222 19.06 14.69 -20.40
C GLN A 222 19.00 13.17 -20.44
N TYR A 223 18.21 12.55 -19.55
CA TYR A 223 18.28 11.10 -19.33
C TYR A 223 17.14 10.32 -19.98
N PHE A 224 16.01 10.96 -20.27
CA PHE A 224 14.80 10.33 -20.81
C PHE A 224 14.06 11.23 -21.82
N PRO A 225 14.77 11.72 -22.85
CA PRO A 225 14.18 12.68 -23.81
C PRO A 225 12.98 12.13 -24.58
N ASP A 226 12.91 10.82 -24.75
CA ASP A 226 11.89 10.14 -25.55
C ASP A 226 10.70 9.64 -24.71
N ASP A 227 10.69 9.89 -23.40
CA ASP A 227 9.59 9.46 -22.53
C ASP A 227 8.36 10.38 -22.69
N GLN A 228 7.47 10.03 -23.62
CA GLN A 228 6.27 10.80 -23.91
C GLN A 228 5.22 10.76 -22.79
N GLU A 229 5.28 9.77 -21.92
CA GLU A 229 4.38 9.63 -20.78
C GLU A 229 4.85 10.42 -19.56
N ARG A 230 6.10 10.87 -19.58
CA ARG A 230 6.73 11.71 -18.56
C ARG A 230 7.47 12.87 -19.21
N PRO A 231 6.71 13.82 -19.78
CA PRO A 231 7.29 14.93 -20.54
C PRO A 231 8.12 15.85 -19.64
N VAL A 232 9.06 16.53 -20.24
CA VAL A 232 9.97 17.47 -19.57
C VAL A 232 9.22 18.55 -18.78
N SER A 233 8.11 19.03 -19.33
CA SER A 233 7.21 19.99 -18.64
C SER A 233 5.85 19.36 -18.40
N PRO A 234 5.21 19.63 -17.24
CA PRO A 234 3.87 19.14 -16.95
C PRO A 234 2.88 19.55 -18.04
N ARG A 235 2.14 18.60 -18.55
CA ARG A 235 1.06 18.78 -19.50
C ARG A 235 0.02 17.68 -19.34
N TYR A 236 -1.18 17.91 -19.84
CA TYR A 236 -2.17 16.87 -19.95
C TYR A 236 -1.69 15.78 -20.94
N ILE A 237 -1.80 14.54 -20.50
CA ILE A 237 -1.57 13.38 -21.34
C ILE A 237 -2.84 12.54 -21.27
N THR A 238 -3.36 12.16 -22.45
CA THR A 238 -4.55 11.32 -22.54
C THR A 238 -4.31 10.01 -21.80
N SER A 239 -5.26 9.65 -20.94
CA SER A 239 -5.18 8.40 -20.19
C SER A 239 -5.16 7.19 -21.14
N PHE A 240 -4.45 6.15 -20.73
CA PHE A 240 -4.32 4.92 -21.50
C PHE A 240 -5.69 4.26 -21.79
N GLU A 241 -6.54 4.16 -20.76
CA GLU A 241 -7.95 3.80 -20.91
C GLU A 241 -8.80 5.02 -20.51
N GLY A 242 -9.62 5.51 -21.43
CA GLY A 242 -10.47 6.68 -21.21
C GLY A 242 -11.34 6.95 -22.42
N HIS A 243 -12.11 8.03 -22.38
CA HIS A 243 -13.10 8.40 -23.40
C HIS A 243 -12.55 8.50 -24.83
N HIS A 244 -11.26 8.69 -24.99
CA HIS A 244 -10.60 8.83 -26.29
C HIS A 244 -9.92 7.53 -26.76
N SER A 245 -9.95 6.47 -25.94
CA SER A 245 -9.38 5.18 -26.31
C SER A 245 -10.34 4.33 -27.12
N GLU A 246 -9.81 3.50 -28.03
CA GLU A 246 -10.66 2.55 -28.79
C GLU A 246 -11.42 1.57 -27.89
N ILE A 247 -10.83 1.21 -26.75
CA ILE A 247 -11.45 0.29 -25.79
C ILE A 247 -12.71 0.88 -25.14
N PHE A 248 -12.90 2.22 -25.19
CA PHE A 248 -14.12 2.88 -24.71
C PHE A 248 -15.37 2.45 -25.50
N LYS A 249 -15.22 2.05 -26.75
CA LYS A 249 -16.32 1.54 -27.56
C LYS A 249 -16.84 0.19 -27.04
N LYS A 250 -15.99 -0.56 -26.35
CA LYS A 250 -16.31 -1.87 -25.76
C LYS A 250 -16.74 -1.77 -24.31
N TYR A 251 -16.08 -0.90 -23.54
CA TYR A 251 -16.30 -0.70 -22.11
C TYR A 251 -16.52 0.79 -21.84
N GLY A 252 -17.78 1.17 -21.77
CA GLY A 252 -18.21 2.57 -21.75
C GLY A 252 -18.19 3.26 -20.38
N LEU A 253 -17.77 2.58 -19.31
CA LEU A 253 -17.82 3.10 -17.96
C LEU A 253 -16.41 3.19 -17.35
N GLN A 254 -16.10 4.35 -16.77
CA GLN A 254 -14.85 4.57 -16.04
C GLN A 254 -14.96 3.98 -14.62
N LEU A 255 -14.06 3.08 -14.26
CA LEU A 255 -13.94 2.61 -12.89
C LEU A 255 -13.18 3.64 -12.03
N LEU A 256 -13.79 4.09 -10.96
CA LEU A 256 -13.16 4.87 -9.89
C LEU A 256 -13.00 3.96 -8.67
N SER A 257 -11.75 3.64 -8.32
CA SER A 257 -11.43 2.65 -7.31
C SER A 257 -10.53 3.22 -6.20
N PRO A 258 -11.03 4.16 -5.36
CA PRO A 258 -10.27 4.68 -4.24
C PRO A 258 -10.14 3.64 -3.12
N HIS A 259 -9.21 3.88 -2.19
CA HIS A 259 -9.14 3.10 -0.96
C HIS A 259 -10.42 3.27 -0.11
N PRO A 260 -10.85 2.23 0.60
CA PRO A 260 -12.03 2.31 1.45
C PRO A 260 -11.79 3.15 2.68
N ARG A 261 -12.88 3.65 3.23
CA ARG A 261 -12.84 4.55 4.38
C ARG A 261 -12.55 3.82 5.70
N PHE A 262 -12.99 2.58 5.84
CA PHE A 262 -13.06 1.90 7.14
C PHE A 262 -12.08 0.73 7.28
N THR A 263 -11.29 0.43 6.26
CA THR A 263 -10.29 -0.62 6.28
C THR A 263 -8.96 -0.09 5.80
N PHE A 264 -7.89 -0.75 6.20
CA PHE A 264 -6.54 -0.45 5.78
C PHE A 264 -6.08 -1.54 4.79
N HIS A 265 -6.06 -1.22 3.50
CA HIS A 265 -5.76 -2.17 2.42
C HIS A 265 -6.64 -3.43 2.55
N CYS A 266 -6.06 -4.60 2.37
CA CYS A 266 -6.73 -5.90 2.53
C CYS A 266 -6.73 -6.43 3.98
N HIS A 267 -6.27 -5.63 4.93
CA HIS A 267 -6.37 -5.94 6.35
C HIS A 267 -7.81 -5.71 6.84
N TYR A 268 -8.21 -6.47 7.83
CA TYR A 268 -9.53 -6.40 8.47
C TYR A 268 -10.74 -6.76 7.59
N ASP A 269 -10.55 -7.12 6.32
CA ASP A 269 -11.68 -7.51 5.49
C ASP A 269 -12.20 -8.89 5.91
N LYS A 270 -13.45 -8.93 6.38
CA LYS A 270 -14.11 -10.09 7.02
C LYS A 270 -13.40 -10.66 8.28
N HIS A 271 -12.54 -9.89 8.89
CA HIS A 271 -11.91 -10.30 10.15
C HIS A 271 -12.65 -9.76 11.38
N THR A 272 -13.61 -8.85 11.16
CA THR A 272 -14.42 -8.24 12.22
C THR A 272 -15.85 -8.01 11.74
N ASP A 273 -16.81 -8.70 12.31
CA ASP A 273 -18.22 -8.61 11.93
C ASP A 273 -18.78 -7.19 12.09
N TRP A 274 -18.26 -6.41 13.04
CA TRP A 274 -18.69 -5.04 13.27
C TRP A 274 -18.36 -4.08 12.11
N LEU A 275 -17.33 -4.35 11.31
CA LEU A 275 -17.08 -3.57 10.08
C LEU A 275 -18.17 -3.83 9.04
N ASP A 276 -18.66 -5.05 8.95
CA ASP A 276 -19.74 -5.41 8.03
C ASP A 276 -21.10 -4.84 8.45
N ASP A 277 -21.25 -4.41 9.71
CA ASP A 277 -22.44 -3.72 10.21
C ASP A 277 -22.48 -2.23 9.87
N ILE A 278 -21.38 -1.66 9.36
CA ILE A 278 -21.36 -0.27 8.90
C ILE A 278 -22.17 -0.15 7.60
N PRO A 279 -23.28 0.62 7.56
CA PRO A 279 -24.27 0.56 6.48
C PRO A 279 -23.77 0.85 5.07
N ILE A 280 -22.62 1.49 4.93
CA ILE A 280 -22.04 1.88 3.63
C ILE A 280 -20.75 1.13 3.30
N HIS A 281 -20.34 0.23 4.19
CA HIS A 281 -19.12 -0.56 4.02
C HIS A 281 -19.40 -1.83 3.21
N ARG A 282 -20.36 -2.63 3.65
CA ARG A 282 -20.83 -3.84 2.98
C ARG A 282 -22.35 -3.84 2.88
N ILE A 283 -22.88 -4.59 1.94
CA ILE A 283 -24.32 -4.79 1.75
C ILE A 283 -24.62 -6.26 2.04
N LYS A 284 -25.30 -6.52 3.16
CA LYS A 284 -25.71 -7.88 3.53
C LYS A 284 -26.90 -8.29 2.69
N LYS A 285 -26.74 -9.34 1.89
CA LYS A 285 -27.81 -9.93 1.06
C LYS A 285 -27.52 -11.41 0.85
N ASP A 286 -28.55 -12.23 0.97
CA ASP A 286 -28.53 -13.69 0.72
C ASP A 286 -27.39 -14.38 1.49
N GLY A 287 -27.19 -14.02 2.75
CA GLY A 287 -26.17 -14.60 3.62
C GLY A 287 -24.73 -14.18 3.32
N TYR A 288 -24.52 -13.23 2.41
CA TYR A 288 -23.20 -12.72 2.05
C TYR A 288 -23.09 -11.20 2.25
N ALA A 289 -21.90 -10.72 2.65
CA ALA A 289 -21.60 -9.30 2.78
C ALA A 289 -20.89 -8.81 1.51
N TRP A 290 -21.66 -8.30 0.58
CA TRP A 290 -21.20 -7.88 -0.74
C TRP A 290 -20.46 -6.54 -0.72
N TRP A 291 -19.46 -6.41 -1.57
CA TRP A 291 -18.80 -5.14 -1.82
C TRP A 291 -19.70 -4.22 -2.65
N PRO A 292 -19.84 -2.92 -2.32
CA PRO A 292 -20.74 -2.03 -3.04
C PRO A 292 -20.15 -1.56 -4.38
N ALA A 293 -20.97 -1.53 -5.42
CA ALA A 293 -20.71 -0.81 -6.66
C ALA A 293 -21.72 0.32 -6.82
N ARG A 294 -21.27 1.57 -6.83
CA ARG A 294 -22.13 2.74 -7.00
C ARG A 294 -22.23 3.11 -8.46
N ILE A 295 -23.46 3.28 -8.94
CA ILE A 295 -23.79 3.59 -10.32
C ILE A 295 -24.80 4.74 -10.38
N HIS A 296 -24.63 5.64 -11.35
CA HIS A 296 -25.59 6.72 -11.57
C HIS A 296 -26.96 6.18 -12.06
N PRO A 297 -28.11 6.79 -11.65
CA PRO A 297 -29.44 6.33 -12.08
C PRO A 297 -29.61 6.18 -13.59
N THR A 298 -29.06 7.10 -14.38
CA THR A 298 -29.11 7.06 -15.85
C THR A 298 -28.43 5.81 -16.41
N ASP A 299 -27.24 5.47 -15.88
CA ASP A 299 -26.47 4.31 -16.33
C ASP A 299 -27.12 2.99 -15.85
N ALA A 300 -27.71 3.01 -14.66
CA ALA A 300 -28.45 1.87 -14.11
C ALA A 300 -29.71 1.57 -14.90
N GLN A 301 -30.48 2.61 -15.27
CA GLN A 301 -31.73 2.48 -16.01
C GLN A 301 -31.53 1.80 -17.35
N VAL A 302 -30.55 2.21 -18.14
CA VAL A 302 -30.28 1.61 -19.46
C VAL A 302 -29.81 0.16 -19.42
N ARG A 303 -29.39 -0.30 -18.21
CA ARG A 303 -28.92 -1.66 -17.95
C ARG A 303 -29.87 -2.50 -17.11
N GLY A 304 -31.04 -1.95 -16.77
CA GLY A 304 -32.04 -2.64 -15.95
C GLY A 304 -31.58 -2.97 -14.52
N ILE A 305 -30.64 -2.16 -13.97
CA ILE A 305 -30.04 -2.38 -12.65
C ILE A 305 -30.77 -1.55 -11.60
N ASN A 306 -31.14 -2.19 -10.49
CA ASN A 306 -31.71 -1.54 -9.32
C ASN A 306 -30.76 -1.64 -8.12
N SER A 307 -30.93 -0.74 -7.14
CA SER A 307 -30.19 -0.86 -5.87
C SER A 307 -30.51 -2.20 -5.21
N GLY A 308 -29.46 -2.88 -4.76
CA GLY A 308 -29.54 -4.21 -4.16
C GLY A 308 -29.43 -5.37 -5.16
N ASP A 309 -29.38 -5.12 -6.46
CA ASP A 309 -29.07 -6.18 -7.43
C ASP A 309 -27.60 -6.60 -7.29
N ILE A 310 -27.36 -7.92 -7.45
CA ILE A 310 -25.99 -8.39 -7.63
C ILE A 310 -25.62 -8.10 -9.09
N VAL A 311 -24.45 -7.49 -9.27
CA VAL A 311 -23.96 -7.05 -10.56
C VAL A 311 -22.55 -7.58 -10.83
N ARG A 312 -22.29 -7.86 -12.09
CA ARG A 312 -20.96 -8.21 -12.58
C ARG A 312 -20.31 -6.97 -13.19
N LEU A 313 -19.16 -6.57 -12.65
CA LEU A 313 -18.27 -5.62 -13.26
C LEU A 313 -17.20 -6.41 -14.03
N TYR A 314 -16.92 -6.03 -15.28
CA TYR A 314 -15.99 -6.81 -16.10
C TYR A 314 -15.28 -6.00 -17.17
N ASN A 315 -14.16 -6.54 -17.61
CA ASN A 315 -13.42 -6.16 -18.81
C ASN A 315 -12.56 -7.35 -19.29
N ASP A 316 -11.64 -7.14 -20.24
CA ASP A 316 -10.78 -8.20 -20.77
C ASP A 316 -9.84 -8.84 -19.73
N ARG A 317 -9.64 -8.21 -18.58
CA ARG A 317 -8.77 -8.72 -17.49
C ARG A 317 -9.49 -9.67 -16.55
N GLY A 318 -10.80 -9.57 -16.43
CA GLY A 318 -11.57 -10.45 -15.55
C GLY A 318 -12.94 -9.90 -15.18
N SER A 319 -13.52 -10.47 -14.12
CA SER A 319 -14.86 -10.13 -13.64
C SER A 319 -14.95 -10.19 -12.12
N VAL A 320 -15.72 -9.27 -11.53
CA VAL A 320 -16.02 -9.25 -10.10
C VAL A 320 -17.51 -9.05 -9.85
N LEU A 321 -18.03 -9.64 -8.77
CA LEU A 321 -19.39 -9.42 -8.32
C LEU A 321 -19.44 -8.40 -7.19
N CYS A 322 -20.39 -7.49 -7.30
CA CYS A 322 -20.69 -6.47 -6.29
C CYS A 322 -22.19 -6.36 -6.08
N CYS A 323 -22.61 -5.66 -5.04
CA CYS A 323 -24.02 -5.26 -4.88
C CYS A 323 -24.18 -3.81 -5.35
N ALA A 324 -25.13 -3.57 -6.23
CA ALA A 324 -25.39 -2.26 -6.83
C ALA A 324 -25.97 -1.27 -5.81
N VAL A 325 -25.49 -0.04 -5.85
CA VAL A 325 -26.02 1.13 -5.15
C VAL A 325 -26.28 2.20 -6.17
N VAL A 326 -27.56 2.36 -6.58
CA VAL A 326 -27.96 3.40 -7.51
C VAL A 326 -28.01 4.74 -6.78
N THR A 327 -27.22 5.73 -7.24
CA THR A 327 -27.07 7.00 -6.53
C THR A 327 -26.56 8.13 -7.43
N GLU A 328 -27.05 9.34 -7.22
CA GLU A 328 -26.58 10.56 -7.89
C GLU A 328 -25.22 11.07 -7.36
N ARG A 329 -24.63 10.39 -6.36
CA ARG A 329 -23.31 10.76 -5.79
C ARG A 329 -22.15 10.40 -6.70
N VAL A 330 -22.37 9.64 -7.76
CA VAL A 330 -21.41 9.37 -8.83
C VAL A 330 -21.90 10.04 -10.13
N ARG A 331 -20.97 10.43 -10.99
CA ARG A 331 -21.33 11.01 -12.29
C ARG A 331 -21.83 9.93 -13.26
N PRO A 332 -22.69 10.27 -14.25
CA PRO A 332 -22.94 9.41 -15.39
C PRO A 332 -21.63 8.98 -16.06
N GLY A 333 -21.55 7.74 -16.49
CA GLY A 333 -20.37 7.15 -17.10
C GLY A 333 -19.28 6.69 -16.10
N VAL A 334 -19.57 6.74 -14.78
CA VAL A 334 -18.60 6.34 -13.74
C VAL A 334 -19.20 5.28 -12.83
N ILE A 335 -18.44 4.23 -12.60
CA ILE A 335 -18.71 3.25 -11.54
C ILE A 335 -17.69 3.49 -10.42
N HIS A 336 -18.19 3.59 -9.19
CA HIS A 336 -17.34 3.69 -8.01
C HIS A 336 -17.41 2.42 -7.18
N SER A 337 -16.28 1.75 -7.01
CA SER A 337 -16.11 0.66 -6.05
C SER A 337 -14.73 0.76 -5.43
N TYR A 338 -14.60 0.30 -4.17
CA TYR A 338 -13.33 0.46 -3.46
C TYR A 338 -12.30 -0.58 -3.89
N ALA A 339 -11.05 -0.18 -3.99
CA ALA A 339 -9.90 -1.06 -4.19
C ALA A 339 -9.22 -1.42 -2.87
N SER A 340 -8.36 -2.41 -2.93
CA SER A 340 -7.39 -2.77 -1.89
C SER A 340 -7.94 -3.35 -0.58
N SER A 341 -9.24 -3.61 -0.48
CA SER A 341 -9.84 -4.14 0.76
C SER A 341 -10.76 -5.32 0.55
N ALA A 342 -10.99 -5.67 -0.69
CA ALA A 342 -11.83 -6.79 -0.98
C ALA A 342 -11.09 -8.10 -0.73
N LYS A 343 -11.74 -9.01 -0.05
CA LYS A 343 -11.31 -10.39 0.00
C LYS A 343 -11.38 -10.97 -1.41
N TYR A 344 -10.29 -11.53 -1.88
CA TYR A 344 -10.33 -12.36 -3.07
C TYR A 344 -11.08 -13.67 -2.74
N ASP A 345 -12.25 -13.86 -3.32
CA ASP A 345 -13.17 -14.97 -3.04
C ASP A 345 -13.78 -15.49 -4.36
N PRO A 346 -13.00 -16.22 -5.16
CA PRO A 346 -13.41 -16.67 -6.48
C PRO A 346 -14.53 -17.72 -6.41
N LEU A 347 -15.45 -17.71 -7.38
CA LEU A 347 -16.50 -18.73 -7.50
C LEU A 347 -15.91 -20.11 -7.75
N SER A 348 -14.79 -20.19 -8.46
CA SER A 348 -14.06 -21.42 -8.74
C SER A 348 -12.64 -21.31 -8.17
N PRO A 349 -12.43 -21.70 -6.90
CA PRO A 349 -11.10 -21.66 -6.29
C PRO A 349 -10.06 -22.43 -7.12
N GLY A 350 -8.86 -21.86 -7.25
CA GLY A 350 -7.80 -22.45 -8.08
C GLY A 350 -7.81 -22.02 -9.55
N ASN A 351 -8.89 -21.43 -10.04
CA ASN A 351 -8.95 -20.85 -11.38
C ASN A 351 -8.67 -19.34 -11.33
N ALA A 352 -7.56 -18.91 -11.89
CA ALA A 352 -7.15 -17.51 -11.92
C ALA A 352 -8.09 -16.61 -12.76
N ASP A 353 -8.86 -17.20 -13.66
CA ASP A 353 -9.84 -16.52 -14.52
C ASP A 353 -11.27 -16.58 -13.96
N SER A 354 -11.45 -17.11 -12.75
CA SER A 354 -12.73 -17.17 -12.07
C SER A 354 -13.29 -15.78 -11.78
N ILE A 355 -14.61 -15.67 -11.83
CA ILE A 355 -15.33 -14.51 -11.31
C ILE A 355 -15.09 -14.44 -9.80
N ASP A 356 -14.67 -13.27 -9.31
CA ASP A 356 -14.50 -13.02 -7.89
C ASP A 356 -15.78 -12.44 -7.28
N LYS A 357 -16.35 -13.13 -6.29
CA LYS A 357 -17.51 -12.63 -5.54
C LYS A 357 -17.14 -11.72 -4.36
N GLY A 358 -15.85 -11.64 -4.03
CA GLY A 358 -15.35 -10.79 -2.94
C GLY A 358 -15.36 -9.30 -3.27
N GLY A 359 -15.52 -8.94 -4.55
CA GLY A 359 -15.51 -7.56 -5.02
C GLY A 359 -14.10 -6.98 -5.19
N CYS A 360 -13.10 -7.82 -5.47
CA CYS A 360 -11.71 -7.42 -5.66
C CYS A 360 -11.54 -6.69 -7.01
N VAL A 361 -11.94 -5.42 -7.09
CA VAL A 361 -11.91 -4.63 -8.34
C VAL A 361 -10.52 -4.45 -8.95
N ASN A 362 -9.46 -4.75 -8.22
CA ASN A 362 -8.11 -4.77 -8.76
C ASN A 362 -7.86 -5.93 -9.75
N ILE A 363 -8.77 -6.88 -9.88
CA ILE A 363 -8.81 -7.82 -11.01
C ILE A 363 -8.99 -7.05 -12.34
N LEU A 364 -9.76 -5.96 -12.31
CA LEU A 364 -10.11 -5.16 -13.49
C LEU A 364 -9.07 -4.09 -13.83
N THR A 365 -8.26 -3.67 -12.87
CA THR A 365 -7.30 -2.58 -13.08
C THR A 365 -6.04 -3.05 -13.82
N PRO A 366 -5.46 -2.21 -14.71
CA PRO A 366 -4.29 -2.62 -15.49
C PRO A 366 -3.00 -2.63 -14.66
N SER A 367 -2.18 -3.65 -14.82
CA SER A 367 -0.81 -3.70 -14.30
C SER A 367 0.17 -2.96 -15.21
N ARG A 368 -0.15 -1.72 -15.55
CA ARG A 368 0.65 -0.87 -16.41
C ARG A 368 1.50 0.07 -15.58
N MET A 369 2.76 0.24 -15.94
CA MET A 369 3.63 1.22 -15.33
C MET A 369 3.21 2.65 -15.70
N VAL A 370 3.56 3.62 -14.86
CA VAL A 370 3.35 5.06 -15.11
C VAL A 370 3.98 5.49 -16.42
N SER A 371 5.18 5.01 -16.71
CA SER A 371 5.86 5.13 -17.99
C SER A 371 6.81 3.96 -18.18
N GLN A 372 7.36 3.83 -19.38
CA GLN A 372 8.42 2.85 -19.67
C GLN A 372 9.65 2.96 -18.75
N ASN A 373 9.86 4.09 -18.10
CA ASN A 373 11.00 4.37 -17.23
C ASN A 373 10.65 4.61 -15.76
N ALA A 374 9.37 4.42 -15.38
CA ALA A 374 8.91 4.64 -14.01
C ALA A 374 8.01 3.48 -13.55
N PRO A 375 8.34 2.81 -12.44
CA PRO A 375 7.69 1.56 -12.03
C PRO A 375 6.34 1.75 -11.30
N GLY A 376 5.87 2.97 -11.08
CA GLY A 376 4.56 3.21 -10.48
C GLY A 376 3.45 2.60 -11.32
N MET A 377 2.37 2.13 -10.67
CA MET A 377 1.18 1.62 -11.36
C MET A 377 0.16 2.71 -11.64
N THR A 378 -0.64 2.54 -12.71
CA THR A 378 -1.70 3.46 -13.14
C THR A 378 -3.08 2.81 -13.09
N PRO A 379 -3.57 2.39 -11.91
CA PRO A 379 -4.84 1.67 -11.80
C PRO A 379 -6.07 2.53 -12.14
N ASN A 380 -5.97 3.85 -12.05
CA ASN A 380 -7.10 4.76 -12.23
C ASN A 380 -7.51 4.98 -13.69
N SER A 381 -6.71 4.52 -14.66
CA SER A 381 -7.08 4.48 -16.07
C SER A 381 -7.65 3.10 -16.38
N CYS A 382 -8.92 2.87 -16.02
CA CYS A 382 -9.57 1.57 -16.12
C CYS A 382 -11.00 1.72 -16.64
N LEU A 383 -11.27 1.10 -17.76
CA LEU A 383 -12.60 1.01 -18.35
C LEU A 383 -13.22 -0.37 -18.11
N ILE A 384 -14.50 -0.36 -17.81
CA ILE A 384 -15.30 -1.56 -17.49
C ILE A 384 -16.68 -1.47 -18.12
N GLU A 385 -17.39 -2.59 -18.09
CA GLU A 385 -18.83 -2.66 -18.25
C GLU A 385 -19.45 -3.29 -17.01
N ILE A 386 -20.75 -3.06 -16.81
CA ILE A 386 -21.53 -3.58 -15.71
C ILE A 386 -22.85 -4.17 -16.21
N GLU A 387 -23.24 -5.31 -15.69
CA GLU A 387 -24.52 -5.95 -15.99
C GLU A 387 -25.11 -6.57 -14.73
N LYS A 388 -26.41 -6.83 -14.76
CA LYS A 388 -27.08 -7.61 -13.71
C LYS A 388 -26.58 -9.05 -13.76
N TRP A 389 -26.27 -9.61 -12.60
CA TRP A 389 -25.87 -11.01 -12.48
C TRP A 389 -27.07 -11.90 -12.21
N GLU A 390 -27.29 -12.88 -13.07
CA GLU A 390 -28.43 -13.81 -12.99
C GLU A 390 -28.05 -15.20 -12.48
N GLY A 391 -26.75 -15.43 -12.16
CA GLY A 391 -26.24 -16.71 -11.63
C GLY A 391 -25.35 -17.44 -12.61
#